data_075a9bc953c0449b78be7eb5dc8a5010
#
_entry.id   075a9bc953c0449b78be7eb5dc8a5010
#
_cell.length_a   1.000
_cell.length_b   1.000
_cell.length_c   1.000
_cell.angle_alpha   90.00
_cell.angle_beta   90.00
_cell.angle_gamma   90.00
#
_symmetry.space_group_name_H-M   'P 1'
#
loop_
_entity.id
_entity.type
_entity.pdbx_description
1 polymer ?
#
loop_
_entity_poly.entity_id
_entity_poly.type
_entity_poly.pdbx_seq_one_letter_code
_entity_poly.pdbx_strand_id
1 'polypeptide(L)'
;RSVSAFLLNRSSDLAACVEEIEQKYGISSPLQVIDLLALMGDSADNFPGCPGVGEKTAVKLINEFGSVEELIANSAKVKGKLREKVEAATEDIKMSKFLATIRTDVPVTQNLDDLKVVEPDKEKLDEIFTELEFKSFASRILKKPQKVQTKPTGELDLFGAEQGDGQDEQKNTSFENIKSVAHKYQLTETEVDAKKLCDFLMTKQILSLDTETTSTHPINAELVGLSFSVEEKEAYYVAIPANREEALKFVNIFKPLYENAEILKVGQNIKYDYEVLMNYGVEIKGKMFDTMIAHYLIQPELYHNMDYLAEVYLNYQTVHIEELIGPKGKNQKSMRDLAPSEVYEYAAEDADITLRLKNILEPKLKELELEDLFWNVEMPLVPVLASMEMNGVCIDTNTLKETSSNLSNRLAEIEHHIYELAGESFNIASPRQ
;
A
#
# COMPACT_ATOMS: atom_id res chain seq x y z
N ARG A 1 17.38 23.94 -8.12
CA ARG A 1 16.53 23.39 -9.20
C ARG A 1 17.17 23.81 -10.51
N SER A 2 17.60 22.84 -11.32
CA SER A 2 18.32 23.11 -12.56
C SER A 2 17.45 23.82 -13.60
N VAL A 3 18.04 24.59 -14.48
CA VAL A 3 17.36 25.31 -15.57
C VAL A 3 16.77 24.29 -16.56
N SER A 4 17.39 23.13 -16.77
CA SER A 4 16.87 22.04 -17.59
C SER A 4 15.57 21.45 -17.01
N ALA A 5 15.47 21.28 -15.69
CA ALA A 5 14.22 20.89 -15.02
C ALA A 5 13.11 21.94 -15.13
N PHE A 6 13.47 23.21 -15.30
CA PHE A 6 12.51 24.28 -15.44
C PHE A 6 11.86 24.32 -16.83
N LEU A 7 12.58 23.95 -17.88
CA LEU A 7 12.04 23.91 -19.25
C LEU A 7 11.18 22.67 -19.52
N LEU A 8 11.34 21.58 -18.74
CA LEU A 8 10.66 20.29 -18.96
C LEU A 8 9.41 20.07 -18.06
N ASN A 9 9.20 20.87 -17.00
CA ASN A 9 8.25 20.55 -15.95
C ASN A 9 6.95 21.39 -15.94
N ARG A 10 6.65 22.13 -17.01
CA ARG A 10 5.33 22.81 -17.13
C ARG A 10 4.75 22.60 -18.52
N SER A 11 3.91 21.60 -18.63
CA SER A 11 3.09 21.33 -19.84
C SER A 11 2.00 22.38 -20.11
N SER A 12 1.80 23.33 -19.22
CA SER A 12 0.77 24.39 -19.34
C SER A 12 1.30 25.78 -19.76
N ASP A 13 2.61 26.03 -19.64
CA ASP A 13 3.21 27.35 -19.95
C ASP A 13 4.28 27.21 -21.05
N LEU A 14 3.83 26.93 -22.23
CA LEU A 14 4.58 26.88 -23.45
C LEU A 14 4.91 28.29 -23.96
N ALA A 15 5.60 29.08 -23.21
CA ALA A 15 6.34 30.24 -23.60
C ALA A 15 6.46 31.17 -22.38
N ALA A 16 7.48 30.94 -21.56
CA ALA A 16 8.07 32.11 -20.97
C ALA A 16 8.51 32.96 -22.18
N CYS A 17 7.88 34.10 -22.40
CA CYS A 17 8.25 34.95 -23.52
C CYS A 17 9.72 35.36 -23.37
N VAL A 18 10.33 35.68 -24.49
CA VAL A 18 11.76 36.14 -24.52
C VAL A 18 12.00 37.18 -23.43
N GLU A 19 11.05 38.10 -23.26
CA GLU A 19 11.13 39.19 -22.29
C GLU A 19 11.12 38.68 -20.81
N GLU A 20 10.39 37.62 -20.49
CA GLU A 20 10.40 37.06 -19.13
C GLU A 20 11.70 36.40 -18.77
N ILE A 21 12.35 35.72 -19.72
CA ILE A 21 13.67 35.12 -19.52
C ILE A 21 14.74 36.22 -19.36
N GLU A 22 14.70 37.23 -20.23
CA GLU A 22 15.63 38.35 -20.17
C GLU A 22 15.49 39.12 -18.85
N GLN A 23 14.26 39.38 -18.39
CA GLN A 23 14.04 40.04 -17.11
C GLN A 23 14.46 39.15 -15.92
N LYS A 24 14.13 37.89 -15.96
CA LYS A 24 14.43 36.94 -14.86
C LYS A 24 15.92 36.80 -14.61
N TYR A 25 16.70 36.70 -15.65
CA TYR A 25 18.14 36.49 -15.54
C TYR A 25 18.95 37.79 -15.75
N GLY A 26 18.30 38.90 -16.09
CA GLY A 26 18.98 40.19 -16.35
C GLY A 26 19.95 40.10 -17.52
N ILE A 27 19.60 39.36 -18.57
CA ILE A 27 20.42 39.13 -19.78
C ILE A 27 19.76 39.78 -21.00
N SER A 28 20.51 39.96 -22.08
CA SER A 28 20.02 40.63 -23.28
C SER A 28 19.55 39.69 -24.41
N SER A 29 19.66 38.40 -24.20
CA SER A 29 19.17 37.35 -25.10
C SER A 29 18.97 36.05 -24.37
N PRO A 30 17.89 35.30 -24.63
CA PRO A 30 17.65 33.96 -24.05
C PRO A 30 18.78 32.97 -24.34
N LEU A 31 19.51 33.11 -25.43
CA LEU A 31 20.65 32.25 -25.76
C LEU A 31 21.80 32.38 -24.75
N GLN A 32 21.91 33.50 -24.04
CA GLN A 32 22.91 33.70 -22.97
C GLN A 32 22.65 32.79 -21.75
N VAL A 33 21.50 32.15 -21.66
CA VAL A 33 21.24 31.10 -20.63
C VAL A 33 22.24 29.94 -20.78
N ILE A 34 22.65 29.61 -22.01
CA ILE A 34 23.67 28.60 -22.28
C ILE A 34 25.02 29.04 -21.68
N ASP A 35 25.35 30.31 -21.81
CA ASP A 35 26.58 30.88 -21.25
C ASP A 35 26.56 30.94 -19.71
N LEU A 36 25.37 31.23 -19.14
CA LEU A 36 25.20 31.17 -17.69
C LEU A 36 25.38 29.73 -17.17
N LEU A 37 24.78 28.73 -17.82
CA LEU A 37 24.99 27.33 -17.48
C LEU A 37 26.44 26.88 -17.63
N ALA A 38 27.12 27.36 -18.69
CA ALA A 38 28.53 27.07 -18.90
C ALA A 38 29.42 27.58 -17.76
N LEU A 39 29.06 28.71 -17.16
CA LEU A 39 29.80 29.28 -16.02
C LEU A 39 29.41 28.67 -14.68
N MET A 40 28.10 28.46 -14.43
CA MET A 40 27.61 27.95 -13.15
C MET A 40 27.83 26.44 -12.98
N GLY A 41 27.85 25.71 -14.09
CA GLY A 41 27.70 24.26 -14.09
C GLY A 41 26.28 23.84 -13.72
N ASP A 42 26.04 22.54 -13.77
CA ASP A 42 24.81 21.91 -13.30
C ASP A 42 25.13 20.54 -12.69
N SER A 43 24.87 20.41 -11.40
CA SER A 43 25.13 19.16 -10.67
C SER A 43 24.15 18.05 -11.02
N ALA A 44 22.93 18.39 -11.50
CA ALA A 44 21.94 17.40 -11.90
C ALA A 44 22.32 16.73 -13.23
N ASP A 45 22.84 17.54 -14.17
CA ASP A 45 23.27 17.07 -15.48
C ASP A 45 24.81 16.91 -15.58
N ASN A 46 25.50 17.03 -14.46
CA ASN A 46 26.95 16.85 -14.31
C ASN A 46 27.80 17.78 -15.21
N PHE A 47 27.38 19.05 -15.34
CA PHE A 47 28.18 20.05 -16.01
C PHE A 47 29.21 20.64 -15.03
N PRO A 48 30.55 20.64 -15.33
CA PRO A 48 31.54 21.05 -14.35
C PRO A 48 31.51 22.57 -14.04
N GLY A 49 31.22 23.42 -15.03
CA GLY A 49 31.21 24.87 -14.85
C GLY A 49 32.56 25.48 -14.42
N CYS A 50 32.51 26.69 -13.88
CA CYS A 50 33.65 27.36 -13.24
C CYS A 50 33.52 27.24 -11.70
N PRO A 51 34.46 26.58 -11.00
CA PRO A 51 34.38 26.36 -9.56
C PRO A 51 34.22 27.65 -8.74
N GLY A 52 33.06 27.72 -8.00
CA GLY A 52 32.74 28.87 -7.15
C GLY A 52 32.19 30.09 -7.90
N VAL A 53 31.74 29.91 -9.13
CA VAL A 53 30.93 30.90 -9.87
C VAL A 53 29.46 30.47 -9.76
N GLY A 54 28.66 31.22 -9.02
CA GLY A 54 27.21 31.04 -8.93
C GLY A 54 26.47 32.04 -9.82
N GLU A 55 25.12 31.92 -9.85
CA GLU A 55 24.23 32.69 -10.74
C GLU A 55 24.54 34.19 -10.79
N LYS A 56 24.62 34.87 -9.63
CA LYS A 56 24.89 36.31 -9.59
C LYS A 56 26.22 36.71 -10.23
N THR A 57 27.23 35.87 -10.09
CA THR A 57 28.56 36.13 -10.67
C THR A 57 28.56 35.82 -12.18
N ALA A 58 27.92 34.74 -12.58
CA ALA A 58 27.73 34.37 -13.98
C ALA A 58 26.98 35.45 -14.76
N VAL A 59 25.81 35.91 -14.24
CA VAL A 59 25.04 37.01 -14.84
C VAL A 59 25.87 38.26 -14.99
N LYS A 60 26.67 38.64 -13.97
CA LYS A 60 27.53 39.80 -14.05
C LYS A 60 28.59 39.67 -15.13
N LEU A 61 29.23 38.50 -15.24
CA LEU A 61 30.26 38.24 -16.26
C LEU A 61 29.67 38.23 -17.67
N ILE A 62 28.52 37.61 -17.87
CA ILE A 62 27.87 37.57 -19.18
C ILE A 62 27.36 38.96 -19.60
N ASN A 63 26.84 39.78 -18.69
CA ASN A 63 26.48 41.15 -18.98
C ASN A 63 27.66 42.03 -19.30
N GLU A 64 28.84 41.77 -18.73
CA GLU A 64 30.07 42.54 -18.98
C GLU A 64 30.77 42.12 -20.29
N PHE A 65 30.78 40.82 -20.59
CA PHE A 65 31.56 40.27 -21.72
C PHE A 65 30.70 39.78 -22.88
N GLY A 66 29.39 39.58 -22.69
CA GLY A 66 28.44 39.15 -23.71
C GLY A 66 28.34 37.64 -23.87
N SER A 67 29.44 36.91 -23.86
CA SER A 67 29.52 35.44 -23.96
C SER A 67 30.72 34.86 -23.22
N VAL A 68 30.73 33.53 -23.02
CA VAL A 68 31.88 32.86 -22.40
C VAL A 68 33.13 32.91 -23.28
N GLU A 69 32.99 32.92 -24.61
CA GLU A 69 34.10 33.06 -25.54
C GLU A 69 34.82 34.42 -25.35
N GLU A 70 34.00 35.49 -25.31
CA GLU A 70 34.55 36.85 -25.08
C GLU A 70 35.12 37.00 -23.67
N LEU A 71 34.52 36.38 -22.69
CA LEU A 71 35.06 36.33 -21.33
C LEU A 71 36.43 35.65 -21.28
N ILE A 72 36.58 34.48 -21.91
CA ILE A 72 37.83 33.74 -21.96
C ILE A 72 38.89 34.54 -22.72
N ALA A 73 38.55 35.11 -23.88
CA ALA A 73 39.46 35.91 -24.69
C ALA A 73 39.93 37.19 -23.97
N ASN A 74 39.09 37.73 -23.09
CA ASN A 74 39.35 38.94 -22.32
C ASN A 74 39.60 38.70 -20.82
N SER A 75 39.97 37.47 -20.41
CA SER A 75 40.16 37.09 -19.01
C SER A 75 41.06 38.05 -18.23
N ALA A 76 42.03 38.68 -18.88
CA ALA A 76 42.90 39.70 -18.30
C ALA A 76 42.17 40.95 -17.73
N LYS A 77 40.92 41.21 -18.19
CA LYS A 77 40.09 42.30 -17.68
C LYS A 77 39.32 41.92 -16.40
N VAL A 78 39.22 40.63 -16.09
CA VAL A 78 38.59 40.12 -14.88
C VAL A 78 39.50 40.39 -13.68
N LYS A 79 38.91 40.91 -12.57
CA LYS A 79 39.72 41.34 -11.41
C LYS A 79 39.85 40.21 -10.36
N GLY A 80 41.06 40.17 -9.74
CA GLY A 80 41.32 39.37 -8.55
C GLY A 80 41.26 37.84 -8.78
N LYS A 81 40.95 37.09 -7.73
CA LYS A 81 40.89 35.61 -7.74
C LYS A 81 39.91 35.00 -8.75
N LEU A 82 38.94 35.78 -9.22
CA LEU A 82 37.97 35.33 -10.20
C LEU A 82 38.65 35.11 -11.58
N ARG A 83 39.64 35.93 -11.92
CA ARG A 83 40.44 35.74 -13.13
C ARG A 83 41.14 34.38 -13.13
N GLU A 84 41.85 34.08 -12.04
CA GLU A 84 42.60 32.83 -11.92
C GLU A 84 41.64 31.60 -12.06
N LYS A 85 40.43 31.69 -11.50
CA LYS A 85 39.43 30.64 -11.62
C LYS A 85 38.94 30.46 -13.05
N VAL A 86 38.63 31.55 -13.76
CA VAL A 86 38.16 31.49 -15.15
C VAL A 86 39.25 30.94 -16.05
N GLU A 87 40.50 31.40 -15.88
CA GLU A 87 41.65 30.91 -16.64
C GLU A 87 41.91 29.40 -16.38
N ALA A 88 41.84 28.97 -15.13
CA ALA A 88 42.02 27.56 -14.75
C ALA A 88 40.89 26.64 -15.24
N ALA A 89 39.66 27.14 -15.29
CA ALA A 89 38.45 26.37 -15.68
C ALA A 89 38.08 26.54 -17.16
N THR A 90 38.95 27.07 -17.99
CA THR A 90 38.64 27.40 -19.40
C THR A 90 38.07 26.20 -20.17
N GLU A 91 38.68 25.03 -20.04
CA GLU A 91 38.24 23.83 -20.75
C GLU A 91 36.90 23.28 -20.18
N ASP A 92 36.73 23.35 -18.86
CA ASP A 92 35.46 22.96 -18.18
C ASP A 92 34.31 23.87 -18.60
N ILE A 93 34.55 25.18 -18.74
CA ILE A 93 33.56 26.17 -19.22
C ILE A 93 33.14 25.83 -20.64
N LYS A 94 34.13 25.57 -21.54
CA LYS A 94 33.86 25.19 -22.93
C LYS A 94 33.08 23.89 -23.02
N MET A 95 33.46 22.88 -22.25
CA MET A 95 32.78 21.61 -22.16
C MET A 95 31.34 21.79 -21.67
N SER A 96 31.15 22.56 -20.61
CA SER A 96 29.81 22.85 -20.07
C SER A 96 28.95 23.60 -21.08
N LYS A 97 29.50 24.54 -21.84
CA LYS A 97 28.78 25.21 -22.93
C LYS A 97 28.35 24.22 -24.03
N PHE A 98 29.25 23.35 -24.44
CA PHE A 98 28.93 22.30 -25.42
C PHE A 98 27.83 21.39 -24.95
N LEU A 99 27.86 20.93 -23.69
CA LEU A 99 26.85 20.07 -23.09
C LEU A 99 25.51 20.78 -22.87
N ALA A 100 25.52 22.06 -22.51
CA ALA A 100 24.31 22.87 -22.33
C ALA A 100 23.64 23.26 -23.64
N THR A 101 24.34 23.15 -24.77
CA THR A 101 23.82 23.52 -26.10
C THR A 101 22.99 22.38 -26.68
N ILE A 102 21.68 22.61 -26.84
CA ILE A 102 20.76 21.63 -27.43
C ILE A 102 21.11 21.41 -28.90
N ARG A 103 21.33 20.17 -29.28
CA ARG A 103 21.54 19.79 -30.68
C ARG A 103 20.21 19.70 -31.41
N THR A 104 20.06 20.46 -32.49
CA THR A 104 18.87 20.51 -33.35
C THR A 104 19.04 19.70 -34.65
N ASP A 105 20.22 19.13 -34.86
CA ASP A 105 20.62 18.38 -36.06
C ASP A 105 20.69 16.86 -35.84
N VAL A 106 20.13 16.40 -34.73
CA VAL A 106 20.05 14.94 -34.47
C VAL A 106 19.18 14.26 -35.53
N PRO A 107 19.67 13.18 -36.17
CA PRO A 107 18.89 12.46 -37.16
C PRO A 107 17.72 11.75 -36.48
N VAL A 108 16.50 12.18 -36.78
CA VAL A 108 15.26 11.60 -36.31
C VAL A 108 14.58 10.89 -37.47
N THR A 109 14.29 9.62 -37.32
CA THR A 109 13.63 8.80 -38.37
C THR A 109 12.10 8.91 -38.34
N GLN A 110 11.53 9.42 -37.25
CA GLN A 110 10.10 9.60 -37.05
C GLN A 110 9.62 10.91 -37.65
N ASN A 111 8.49 10.87 -38.37
CA ASN A 111 7.79 12.07 -38.79
C ASN A 111 6.76 12.50 -37.75
N LEU A 112 6.40 13.78 -37.72
CA LEU A 112 5.37 14.29 -36.81
C LEU A 112 4.02 13.57 -37.01
N ASP A 113 3.73 13.13 -38.21
CA ASP A 113 2.50 12.39 -38.51
C ASP A 113 2.46 10.99 -37.85
N ASP A 114 3.62 10.39 -37.63
CA ASP A 114 3.75 9.09 -36.95
C ASP A 114 3.49 9.21 -35.43
N LEU A 115 3.53 10.42 -34.88
CA LEU A 115 3.31 10.73 -33.48
C LEU A 115 1.85 11.07 -33.13
N LYS A 116 0.93 10.90 -34.08
CA LYS A 116 -0.50 11.08 -33.82
C LYS A 116 -0.99 10.05 -32.80
N VAL A 117 -1.69 10.55 -31.79
CA VAL A 117 -2.33 9.68 -30.80
C VAL A 117 -3.43 8.89 -31.50
N VAL A 118 -3.30 7.59 -31.49
CA VAL A 118 -4.35 6.66 -31.94
C VAL A 118 -5.06 6.07 -30.72
N GLU A 119 -6.35 5.81 -30.86
CA GLU A 119 -7.10 5.12 -29.80
C GLU A 119 -6.47 3.74 -29.53
N PRO A 120 -6.24 3.40 -28.26
CA PRO A 120 -5.64 2.13 -27.91
C PRO A 120 -6.59 0.96 -28.23
N ASP A 121 -6.03 -0.18 -28.60
CA ASP A 121 -6.75 -1.44 -28.71
C ASP A 121 -7.15 -1.91 -27.31
N LYS A 122 -8.41 -1.66 -26.96
CA LYS A 122 -8.93 -1.92 -25.60
C LYS A 122 -8.96 -3.40 -25.26
N GLU A 123 -9.16 -4.27 -26.25
CA GLU A 123 -9.21 -5.72 -26.02
C GLU A 123 -7.82 -6.25 -25.64
N LYS A 124 -6.80 -5.88 -26.42
CA LYS A 124 -5.40 -6.24 -26.11
C LYS A 124 -4.91 -5.62 -24.81
N LEU A 125 -5.29 -4.38 -24.52
CA LEU A 125 -4.94 -3.76 -23.25
C LEU A 125 -5.59 -4.46 -22.07
N ASP A 126 -6.83 -4.92 -22.23
CA ASP A 126 -7.52 -5.66 -21.18
C ASP A 126 -6.87 -7.03 -20.92
N GLU A 127 -6.48 -7.73 -21.97
CA GLU A 127 -5.70 -8.97 -21.86
C GLU A 127 -4.38 -8.74 -21.12
N ILE A 128 -3.60 -7.72 -21.53
CA ILE A 128 -2.31 -7.39 -20.91
C ILE A 128 -2.49 -6.94 -19.44
N PHE A 129 -3.48 -6.09 -19.16
CA PHE A 129 -3.74 -5.63 -17.79
C PHE A 129 -4.25 -6.75 -16.89
N THR A 130 -4.94 -7.74 -17.46
CA THR A 130 -5.37 -8.94 -16.72
C THR A 130 -4.18 -9.86 -16.45
N GLU A 131 -3.33 -10.11 -17.44
CA GLU A 131 -2.10 -10.91 -17.29
C GLU A 131 -1.13 -10.30 -16.27
N LEU A 132 -0.96 -8.97 -16.33
CA LEU A 132 -0.07 -8.23 -15.42
C LEU A 132 -0.76 -7.77 -14.11
N GLU A 133 -2.03 -8.13 -13.91
CA GLU A 133 -2.84 -7.73 -12.76
C GLU A 133 -2.93 -6.21 -12.50
N PHE A 134 -2.86 -5.40 -13.55
CA PHE A 134 -2.89 -3.94 -13.47
C PHE A 134 -4.32 -3.39 -13.35
N LYS A 135 -5.03 -3.76 -12.28
CA LYS A 135 -6.45 -3.41 -12.05
C LYS A 135 -6.72 -1.91 -12.06
N SER A 136 -5.85 -1.11 -11.43
CA SER A 136 -5.99 0.36 -11.39
C SER A 136 -5.77 1.02 -12.76
N PHE A 137 -4.87 0.49 -13.57
CA PHE A 137 -4.69 0.95 -14.96
C PHE A 137 -5.88 0.54 -15.83
N ALA A 138 -6.36 -0.70 -15.69
CA ALA A 138 -7.53 -1.20 -16.41
C ALA A 138 -8.74 -0.31 -16.15
N SER A 139 -9.08 0.00 -14.89
CA SER A 139 -10.22 0.85 -14.56
C SER A 139 -10.06 2.27 -15.10
N ARG A 140 -8.87 2.87 -15.00
CA ARG A 140 -8.62 4.26 -15.43
C ARG A 140 -8.57 4.40 -16.95
N ILE A 141 -7.91 3.47 -17.67
CA ILE A 141 -7.66 3.57 -19.11
C ILE A 141 -8.83 2.97 -19.90
N LEU A 142 -9.36 1.85 -19.46
CA LEU A 142 -10.47 1.17 -20.13
C LEU A 142 -11.84 1.67 -19.68
N LYS A 143 -11.86 2.63 -18.72
CA LYS A 143 -13.08 3.16 -18.08
C LYS A 143 -13.94 2.05 -17.45
N LYS A 144 -13.32 0.97 -16.97
CA LYS A 144 -14.01 -0.03 -16.15
C LYS A 144 -14.30 0.61 -14.79
N PRO A 145 -15.52 0.46 -14.24
CA PRO A 145 -15.86 1.03 -12.94
C PRO A 145 -14.92 0.45 -11.87
N GLN A 146 -14.17 1.33 -11.19
CA GLN A 146 -13.46 0.94 -9.98
C GLN A 146 -14.48 0.79 -8.86
N LYS A 147 -14.58 -0.38 -8.27
CA LYS A 147 -15.17 -0.49 -6.94
C LYS A 147 -14.27 0.23 -5.95
N VAL A 148 -14.87 1.09 -5.18
CA VAL A 148 -14.20 1.85 -4.12
C VAL A 148 -13.53 0.86 -3.17
N GLN A 149 -12.20 0.73 -3.27
CA GLN A 149 -11.42 0.04 -2.25
C GLN A 149 -11.36 0.94 -1.02
N THR A 150 -11.99 0.53 0.05
CA THR A 150 -11.78 1.14 1.37
C THR A 150 -10.32 0.94 1.76
N LYS A 151 -9.56 2.04 1.82
CA LYS A 151 -8.15 2.00 2.23
C LYS A 151 -8.01 1.48 3.66
N PRO A 152 -7.10 0.56 3.93
CA PRO A 152 -6.69 0.30 5.31
C PRO A 152 -6.01 1.55 5.84
N THR A 153 -6.47 2.04 6.98
CA THR A 153 -5.86 3.14 7.72
C THR A 153 -4.47 2.73 8.19
N GLY A 154 -3.41 3.28 7.60
CA GLY A 154 -2.07 3.12 8.15
C GLY A 154 -0.89 3.44 7.26
N GLU A 155 -1.03 3.70 5.96
CA GLU A 155 0.11 4.06 5.12
C GLU A 155 -0.12 5.36 4.35
N LEU A 156 0.90 6.21 4.37
CA LEU A 156 0.96 7.54 3.72
C LEU A 156 0.86 7.40 2.19
N ASP A 157 -0.25 7.91 1.64
CA ASP A 157 -0.46 8.01 0.20
C ASP A 157 0.40 9.13 -0.39
N LEU A 158 1.44 8.79 -1.13
CA LEU A 158 2.38 9.75 -1.73
C LEU A 158 1.91 10.30 -3.08
N PHE A 159 0.81 9.79 -3.65
CA PHE A 159 0.26 10.26 -4.94
C PHE A 159 -1.26 10.39 -4.86
N GLY A 160 -1.71 11.62 -4.56
CA GLY A 160 -3.13 11.96 -4.51
C GLY A 160 -3.82 11.85 -5.88
N ALA A 161 -4.95 11.15 -5.93
CA ALA A 161 -5.85 11.11 -7.06
C ALA A 161 -7.06 12.03 -6.81
N GLU A 162 -7.27 12.99 -7.71
CA GLU A 162 -8.44 13.87 -7.72
C GLU A 162 -9.72 13.11 -8.09
N GLN A 163 -10.80 13.48 -7.42
CA GLN A 163 -12.16 12.98 -7.68
C GLN A 163 -12.71 13.55 -8.98
N GLY A 164 -13.24 12.70 -9.84
CA GLY A 164 -14.04 13.07 -11.01
C GLY A 164 -15.37 12.35 -10.99
N ASP A 165 -16.44 13.13 -10.94
CA ASP A 165 -17.86 12.75 -10.99
C ASP A 165 -18.25 12.31 -12.41
N GLY A 166 -18.99 11.22 -12.59
CA GLY A 166 -19.49 10.81 -13.91
C GLY A 166 -20.27 9.50 -13.91
N GLN A 167 -21.55 9.60 -14.21
CA GLN A 167 -22.59 8.57 -14.20
C GLN A 167 -22.42 7.44 -15.24
N ASP A 168 -22.83 6.28 -14.81
CA ASP A 168 -23.25 5.00 -15.41
C ASP A 168 -23.25 4.76 -16.93
N GLU A 169 -22.61 3.61 -17.30
CA GLU A 169 -23.25 2.57 -18.12
C GLU A 169 -22.57 1.21 -17.84
N GLN A 170 -23.37 0.23 -17.40
CA GLN A 170 -22.96 -1.12 -17.03
C GLN A 170 -22.62 -1.95 -18.27
N LYS A 171 -21.41 -2.54 -18.30
CA LYS A 171 -21.16 -3.81 -19.01
C LYS A 171 -20.61 -4.82 -18.02
N ASN A 172 -21.41 -5.85 -17.79
CA ASN A 172 -21.19 -6.91 -16.81
C ASN A 172 -20.02 -7.83 -17.21
N THR A 173 -18.91 -7.78 -16.46
CA THR A 173 -18.23 -9.01 -16.09
C THR A 173 -18.78 -9.34 -14.70
N SER A 174 -19.78 -10.21 -14.65
CA SER A 174 -20.40 -10.57 -13.37
C SER A 174 -19.52 -11.60 -12.67
N PHE A 175 -18.82 -11.17 -11.60
CA PHE A 175 -18.33 -12.13 -10.61
C PHE A 175 -19.50 -12.98 -10.11
N GLU A 176 -19.24 -14.24 -9.87
CA GLU A 176 -20.14 -15.04 -9.05
C GLU A 176 -20.22 -14.40 -7.64
N ASN A 177 -21.33 -14.60 -6.96
CA ASN A 177 -21.54 -14.15 -5.58
C ASN A 177 -22.56 -15.02 -4.90
N ILE A 178 -22.78 -14.81 -3.61
CA ILE A 178 -23.71 -15.60 -2.81
C ILE A 178 -25.12 -15.68 -3.42
N LYS A 179 -25.56 -14.65 -4.15
CA LYS A 179 -26.90 -14.63 -4.79
C LYS A 179 -26.95 -15.37 -6.11
N SER A 180 -25.81 -15.56 -6.79
CA SER A 180 -25.71 -16.19 -8.10
C SER A 180 -25.32 -17.66 -8.03
N VAL A 181 -24.70 -18.11 -6.93
CA VAL A 181 -24.22 -19.47 -6.73
C VAL A 181 -25.16 -20.23 -5.79
N ALA A 182 -25.61 -21.41 -6.22
CA ALA A 182 -26.38 -22.27 -5.33
C ALA A 182 -25.48 -22.80 -4.20
N HIS A 183 -25.90 -22.64 -2.96
CA HIS A 183 -25.18 -23.05 -1.77
C HIS A 183 -26.14 -23.62 -0.71
N LYS A 184 -25.56 -24.26 0.30
CA LYS A 184 -26.28 -24.84 1.44
C LYS A 184 -25.64 -24.36 2.73
N TYR A 185 -25.97 -23.15 3.14
CA TYR A 185 -25.56 -22.61 4.41
C TYR A 185 -26.60 -22.80 5.47
N GLN A 186 -26.18 -23.21 6.65
CA GLN A 186 -27.09 -23.61 7.74
C GLN A 186 -26.77 -22.84 9.01
N LEU A 187 -27.83 -22.28 9.61
CA LEU A 187 -27.75 -21.62 10.91
C LEU A 187 -28.06 -22.65 12.03
N THR A 188 -27.22 -22.63 13.06
CA THR A 188 -27.36 -23.45 14.27
C THR A 188 -27.42 -22.53 15.50
N GLU A 189 -28.55 -22.63 16.25
CA GLU A 189 -28.81 -21.78 17.41
C GLU A 189 -29.01 -22.57 18.71
N THR A 190 -29.12 -23.91 18.63
CA THR A 190 -29.39 -24.76 19.80
C THR A 190 -28.20 -25.66 20.13
N GLU A 191 -27.98 -25.93 21.43
CA GLU A 191 -26.95 -26.88 21.87
C GLU A 191 -27.16 -28.30 21.30
N VAL A 192 -28.41 -28.71 21.08
CA VAL A 192 -28.70 -30.03 20.53
C VAL A 192 -28.26 -30.14 19.08
N ASP A 193 -28.51 -29.11 18.27
CA ASP A 193 -28.13 -29.12 16.86
C ASP A 193 -26.62 -28.83 16.71
N ALA A 194 -26.05 -28.02 17.58
CA ALA A 194 -24.61 -27.83 17.67
C ALA A 194 -23.85 -29.12 17.94
N LYS A 195 -24.39 -29.98 18.83
CA LYS A 195 -23.81 -31.30 19.12
C LYS A 195 -23.89 -32.23 17.92
N LYS A 196 -25.03 -32.30 17.23
CA LYS A 196 -25.18 -33.09 15.99
C LYS A 196 -24.21 -32.60 14.91
N LEU A 197 -24.05 -31.28 14.76
CA LEU A 197 -23.12 -30.69 13.83
C LEU A 197 -21.68 -31.06 14.20
N CYS A 198 -21.28 -30.95 15.45
CA CYS A 198 -19.98 -31.35 15.91
C CYS A 198 -19.67 -32.83 15.63
N ASP A 199 -20.63 -33.73 15.96
CA ASP A 199 -20.51 -35.18 15.69
C ASP A 199 -20.33 -35.44 14.18
N PHE A 200 -21.01 -34.70 13.32
CA PHE A 200 -20.85 -34.79 11.87
C PHE A 200 -19.47 -34.27 11.43
N LEU A 201 -19.02 -33.09 11.89
CA LEU A 201 -17.75 -32.49 11.53
C LEU A 201 -16.55 -33.34 12.00
N MET A 202 -16.67 -34.02 13.14
CA MET A 202 -15.68 -34.96 13.65
C MET A 202 -15.41 -36.16 12.73
N THR A 203 -16.29 -36.46 11.78
CA THR A 203 -16.07 -37.51 10.78
C THR A 203 -15.20 -37.08 9.59
N LYS A 204 -14.85 -35.80 9.50
CA LYS A 204 -14.15 -35.23 8.36
C LYS A 204 -12.65 -35.16 8.59
N GLN A 205 -11.89 -35.11 7.50
CA GLN A 205 -10.40 -35.00 7.55
C GLN A 205 -9.92 -33.56 7.43
N ILE A 206 -10.74 -32.68 6.84
CA ILE A 206 -10.45 -31.25 6.61
C ILE A 206 -11.62 -30.46 7.16
N LEU A 207 -11.30 -29.38 7.86
CA LEU A 207 -12.26 -28.45 8.44
C LEU A 207 -11.81 -27.03 8.16
N SER A 208 -12.51 -26.30 7.32
CA SER A 208 -12.40 -24.85 7.26
C SER A 208 -13.17 -24.25 8.42
N LEU A 209 -12.58 -23.27 9.05
CA LEU A 209 -13.13 -22.56 10.21
C LEU A 209 -12.90 -21.06 10.10
N ASP A 210 -13.81 -20.31 10.69
CA ASP A 210 -13.71 -18.88 10.90
C ASP A 210 -14.48 -18.49 12.17
N THR A 211 -14.13 -17.35 12.79
CA THR A 211 -14.79 -16.85 14.00
C THR A 211 -15.32 -15.43 13.81
N GLU A 212 -16.60 -15.24 14.06
CA GLU A 212 -17.20 -13.91 14.17
C GLU A 212 -17.06 -13.36 15.57
N THR A 213 -16.65 -12.12 15.68
CA THR A 213 -16.28 -11.51 16.95
C THR A 213 -16.72 -10.05 17.08
N THR A 214 -16.61 -9.51 18.30
CA THR A 214 -16.95 -8.11 18.59
C THR A 214 -15.83 -7.13 18.31
N SER A 215 -14.60 -7.59 18.04
CA SER A 215 -13.42 -6.74 17.89
C SER A 215 -12.37 -7.36 16.98
N THR A 216 -11.62 -6.55 16.26
CA THR A 216 -10.43 -6.99 15.50
C THR A 216 -9.21 -7.27 16.39
N HIS A 217 -9.29 -6.98 17.71
CA HIS A 217 -8.27 -7.29 18.70
C HIS A 217 -8.61 -8.59 19.42
N PRO A 218 -7.91 -9.70 19.16
CA PRO A 218 -8.28 -11.03 19.64
C PRO A 218 -8.32 -11.14 21.16
N ILE A 219 -7.42 -10.44 21.89
CA ILE A 219 -7.35 -10.49 23.35
C ILE A 219 -8.65 -10.03 24.03
N ASN A 220 -9.32 -9.02 23.45
CA ASN A 220 -10.53 -8.42 24.01
C ASN A 220 -11.79 -8.81 23.22
N ALA A 221 -11.65 -9.64 22.19
CA ALA A 221 -12.75 -10.06 21.35
C ALA A 221 -13.65 -11.08 22.04
N GLU A 222 -14.94 -10.86 21.95
CA GLU A 222 -15.96 -11.85 22.34
C GLU A 222 -16.50 -12.56 21.11
N LEU A 223 -16.65 -13.89 21.19
CA LEU A 223 -17.22 -14.68 20.09
C LEU A 223 -18.69 -14.31 19.87
N VAL A 224 -19.03 -14.05 18.63
CA VAL A 224 -20.40 -13.86 18.13
C VAL A 224 -20.88 -15.10 17.40
N GLY A 225 -19.98 -15.81 16.73
CA GLY A 225 -20.30 -17.05 16.04
C GLY A 225 -19.08 -17.88 15.69
N LEU A 226 -19.33 -19.11 15.29
CA LEU A 226 -18.33 -20.05 14.75
C LEU A 226 -18.83 -20.53 13.40
N SER A 227 -17.97 -20.46 12.38
CA SER A 227 -18.31 -20.92 11.03
C SER A 227 -17.45 -22.11 10.64
N PHE A 228 -18.04 -23.03 9.91
CA PHE A 228 -17.40 -24.27 9.49
C PHE A 228 -17.78 -24.63 8.05
N SER A 229 -16.81 -25.10 7.28
CA SER A 229 -17.06 -25.75 5.98
C SER A 229 -16.18 -26.99 5.82
N VAL A 230 -16.73 -28.02 5.19
CA VAL A 230 -16.05 -29.30 4.94
C VAL A 230 -16.23 -29.76 3.50
N GLU A 231 -17.07 -29.09 2.75
CA GLU A 231 -17.34 -29.31 1.34
C GLU A 231 -17.67 -27.98 0.68
N GLU A 232 -17.20 -27.75 -0.53
CA GLU A 232 -17.44 -26.51 -1.26
C GLU A 232 -18.93 -26.23 -1.41
N LYS A 233 -19.33 -25.00 -1.15
CA LYS A 233 -20.72 -24.50 -1.19
C LYS A 233 -21.63 -25.08 -0.10
N GLU A 234 -21.07 -25.75 0.92
CA GLU A 234 -21.77 -26.18 2.12
C GLU A 234 -21.05 -25.64 3.35
N ALA A 235 -21.73 -24.87 4.17
CA ALA A 235 -21.15 -24.29 5.37
C ALA A 235 -22.19 -24.17 6.51
N TYR A 236 -21.70 -24.02 7.71
CA TYR A 236 -22.47 -24.02 8.93
C TYR A 236 -22.06 -22.85 9.80
N TYR A 237 -23.02 -22.07 10.26
CA TYR A 237 -22.79 -21.02 11.23
C TYR A 237 -23.46 -21.37 12.55
N VAL A 238 -22.73 -21.26 13.63
CA VAL A 238 -23.20 -21.50 15.00
C VAL A 238 -23.24 -20.17 15.73
N ALA A 239 -24.42 -19.68 16.04
CA ALA A 239 -24.58 -18.44 16.80
C ALA A 239 -24.15 -18.64 18.26
N ILE A 240 -23.26 -17.77 18.75
CA ILE A 240 -22.77 -17.84 20.12
C ILE A 240 -23.45 -16.77 20.98
N PRO A 241 -24.09 -17.17 22.09
CA PRO A 241 -24.75 -16.24 23.01
C PRO A 241 -23.79 -15.19 23.59
N ALA A 242 -24.33 -13.99 23.88
CA ALA A 242 -23.55 -12.91 24.51
C ALA A 242 -23.12 -13.22 25.95
N ASN A 243 -23.92 -14.03 26.65
CA ASN A 243 -23.57 -14.46 28.01
C ASN A 243 -22.36 -15.41 27.95
N ARG A 244 -21.30 -15.08 28.69
CA ARG A 244 -20.03 -15.83 28.68
C ARG A 244 -20.20 -17.30 29.11
N GLU A 245 -21.05 -17.57 30.09
CA GLU A 245 -21.26 -18.93 30.58
C GLU A 245 -22.01 -19.78 29.54
N GLU A 246 -22.98 -19.19 28.85
CA GLU A 246 -23.70 -19.84 27.76
C GLU A 246 -22.76 -20.02 26.53
N ALA A 247 -21.98 -19.01 26.18
CA ALA A 247 -20.99 -19.10 25.11
C ALA A 247 -20.00 -20.26 25.36
N LEU A 248 -19.53 -20.44 26.58
CA LEU A 248 -18.64 -21.54 26.96
C LEU A 248 -19.28 -22.90 26.77
N LYS A 249 -20.61 -23.06 26.95
CA LYS A 249 -21.30 -24.33 26.66
C LYS A 249 -21.19 -24.69 25.17
N PHE A 250 -21.46 -23.73 24.29
CA PHE A 250 -21.35 -23.95 22.83
C PHE A 250 -19.89 -24.24 22.44
N VAL A 251 -18.96 -23.43 22.90
CA VAL A 251 -17.53 -23.59 22.59
C VAL A 251 -17.03 -24.97 23.07
N ASN A 252 -17.45 -25.43 24.26
CA ASN A 252 -17.08 -26.75 24.79
C ASN A 252 -17.65 -27.92 23.98
N ILE A 253 -18.77 -27.74 23.27
CA ILE A 253 -19.25 -28.73 22.33
C ILE A 253 -18.26 -28.95 21.19
N PHE A 254 -17.68 -27.86 20.65
CA PHE A 254 -16.75 -27.91 19.52
C PHE A 254 -15.27 -28.05 19.95
N LYS A 255 -14.93 -27.94 21.24
CA LYS A 255 -13.58 -28.10 21.74
C LYS A 255 -12.91 -29.42 21.27
N PRO A 256 -13.58 -30.60 21.33
CA PRO A 256 -12.97 -31.83 20.82
C PRO A 256 -12.63 -31.78 19.32
N LEU A 257 -13.40 -31.03 18.53
CA LEU A 257 -13.18 -30.83 17.08
C LEU A 257 -11.91 -29.99 16.83
N TYR A 258 -11.76 -28.88 17.53
CA TYR A 258 -10.57 -28.04 17.43
C TYR A 258 -9.31 -28.75 17.90
N GLU A 259 -9.41 -29.54 18.98
CA GLU A 259 -8.28 -30.24 19.58
C GLU A 259 -7.98 -31.62 18.93
N ASN A 260 -8.75 -32.06 17.94
CA ASN A 260 -8.47 -33.29 17.21
C ASN A 260 -7.31 -33.09 16.24
N ALA A 261 -6.13 -33.65 16.54
CA ALA A 261 -4.92 -33.50 15.74
C ALA A 261 -4.99 -34.17 14.36
N GLU A 262 -5.93 -35.10 14.13
CA GLU A 262 -6.07 -35.83 12.87
C GLU A 262 -6.84 -35.02 11.81
N ILE A 263 -7.54 -33.97 12.21
CA ILE A 263 -8.30 -33.10 11.31
C ILE A 263 -7.41 -31.90 10.94
N LEU A 264 -7.18 -31.67 9.64
CA LEU A 264 -6.55 -30.47 9.13
C LEU A 264 -7.49 -29.27 9.31
N LYS A 265 -7.06 -28.25 10.03
CA LYS A 265 -7.79 -26.99 10.18
C LYS A 265 -7.34 -25.99 9.12
N VAL A 266 -8.28 -25.39 8.44
CA VAL A 266 -8.04 -24.38 7.39
C VAL A 266 -8.66 -23.07 7.87
N GLY A 267 -7.94 -21.98 7.74
CA GLY A 267 -8.44 -20.64 8.08
C GLY A 267 -7.81 -19.57 7.18
N GLN A 268 -8.36 -18.38 7.22
CA GLN A 268 -7.83 -17.18 6.61
C GLN A 268 -7.33 -16.25 7.74
N ASN A 269 -6.02 -16.08 7.91
CA ASN A 269 -5.44 -15.46 9.10
C ASN A 269 -5.79 -16.24 10.39
N ILE A 270 -5.63 -17.55 10.33
CA ILE A 270 -6.04 -18.51 11.38
C ILE A 270 -5.43 -18.20 12.76
N LYS A 271 -4.35 -17.41 12.82
CA LYS A 271 -3.76 -16.95 14.09
C LYS A 271 -4.77 -16.16 14.91
N TYR A 272 -5.57 -15.30 14.28
CA TYR A 272 -6.63 -14.54 14.96
C TYR A 272 -7.64 -15.47 15.62
N ASP A 273 -8.16 -16.45 14.89
CA ASP A 273 -9.13 -17.43 15.40
C ASP A 273 -8.54 -18.27 16.53
N TYR A 274 -7.27 -18.66 16.38
CA TYR A 274 -6.52 -19.38 17.39
C TYR A 274 -6.48 -18.59 18.71
N GLU A 275 -6.12 -17.30 18.67
CA GLU A 275 -6.04 -16.44 19.85
C GLU A 275 -7.41 -16.17 20.48
N VAL A 276 -8.44 -15.96 19.68
CA VAL A 276 -9.82 -15.82 20.16
C VAL A 276 -10.27 -17.09 20.89
N LEU A 277 -10.02 -18.26 20.31
CA LEU A 277 -10.38 -19.55 20.93
C LEU A 277 -9.57 -19.83 22.21
N MET A 278 -8.31 -19.38 22.31
CA MET A 278 -7.53 -19.47 23.56
C MET A 278 -8.21 -18.73 24.71
N ASN A 279 -8.87 -17.60 24.47
CA ASN A 279 -9.65 -16.88 25.50
C ASN A 279 -10.80 -17.73 26.05
N TYR A 280 -11.25 -18.73 25.31
CA TYR A 280 -12.30 -19.68 25.71
C TYR A 280 -11.73 -21.02 26.20
N GLY A 281 -10.40 -21.13 26.35
CA GLY A 281 -9.75 -22.35 26.83
C GLY A 281 -9.72 -23.48 25.80
N VAL A 282 -9.71 -23.13 24.53
CA VAL A 282 -9.60 -24.05 23.39
C VAL A 282 -8.26 -23.82 22.70
N GLU A 283 -7.54 -24.90 22.39
CA GLU A 283 -6.30 -24.90 21.63
C GLU A 283 -6.55 -25.63 20.31
N ILE A 284 -6.20 -25.02 19.19
CA ILE A 284 -6.25 -25.69 17.90
C ILE A 284 -5.05 -26.63 17.82
N LYS A 285 -5.29 -27.96 17.71
CA LYS A 285 -4.27 -28.99 17.64
C LYS A 285 -4.18 -29.61 16.26
N GLY A 286 -3.01 -30.15 15.93
CA GLY A 286 -2.71 -30.78 14.66
C GLY A 286 -2.24 -29.79 13.61
N LYS A 287 -2.33 -30.22 12.35
CA LYS A 287 -1.93 -29.38 11.21
C LYS A 287 -2.94 -28.27 10.97
N MET A 288 -2.41 -27.10 10.65
CA MET A 288 -3.18 -25.94 10.18
C MET A 288 -2.79 -25.57 8.76
N PHE A 289 -3.69 -24.98 8.01
CA PHE A 289 -3.43 -24.36 6.71
C PHE A 289 -4.01 -22.96 6.72
N ASP A 290 -3.17 -21.97 6.57
CA ASP A 290 -3.58 -20.57 6.47
C ASP A 290 -3.54 -20.11 5.01
N THR A 291 -4.68 -19.71 4.46
CA THR A 291 -4.79 -19.27 3.06
C THR A 291 -4.09 -17.93 2.80
N MET A 292 -4.04 -17.05 3.80
CA MET A 292 -3.32 -15.78 3.71
C MET A 292 -1.81 -16.01 3.64
N ILE A 293 -1.27 -16.86 4.51
CA ILE A 293 0.17 -17.22 4.52
C ILE A 293 0.54 -18.00 3.26
N ALA A 294 -0.31 -18.94 2.83
CA ALA A 294 -0.10 -19.68 1.58
C ALA A 294 0.04 -18.74 0.38
N HIS A 295 -0.86 -17.76 0.26
CA HIS A 295 -0.79 -16.77 -0.81
C HIS A 295 0.39 -15.82 -0.66
N TYR A 296 0.75 -15.42 0.55
CA TYR A 296 1.94 -14.61 0.81
C TYR A 296 3.22 -15.28 0.29
N LEU A 297 3.37 -16.59 0.47
CA LEU A 297 4.51 -17.33 -0.07
C LEU A 297 4.49 -17.44 -1.60
N ILE A 298 3.30 -17.55 -2.21
CA ILE A 298 3.13 -17.67 -3.67
C ILE A 298 3.38 -16.32 -4.36
N GLN A 299 2.83 -15.22 -3.81
CA GLN A 299 2.88 -13.87 -4.39
C GLN A 299 3.00 -12.79 -3.31
N PRO A 300 4.17 -12.58 -2.72
CA PRO A 300 4.37 -11.70 -1.56
C PRO A 300 4.05 -10.21 -1.80
N GLU A 301 4.08 -9.76 -3.06
CA GLU A 301 3.87 -8.36 -3.44
C GLU A 301 2.38 -7.98 -3.59
N LEU A 302 1.46 -8.95 -3.48
CA LEU A 302 0.03 -8.72 -3.70
C LEU A 302 -0.75 -8.62 -2.38
N TYR A 303 -2.05 -8.33 -2.50
CA TYR A 303 -2.95 -8.34 -1.34
C TYR A 303 -3.31 -9.78 -0.96
N HIS A 304 -3.45 -10.04 0.34
CA HIS A 304 -3.71 -11.38 0.88
C HIS A 304 -5.04 -11.50 1.62
N ASN A 305 -5.89 -10.46 1.55
CA ASN A 305 -7.22 -10.51 2.14
C ASN A 305 -8.15 -11.42 1.32
N MET A 306 -9.15 -11.97 1.99
CA MET A 306 -10.06 -12.96 1.40
C MET A 306 -10.81 -12.44 0.18
N ASP A 307 -11.32 -11.21 0.22
CA ASP A 307 -12.03 -10.59 -0.91
C ASP A 307 -11.18 -10.60 -2.18
N TYR A 308 -9.92 -10.14 -2.06
CA TYR A 308 -8.99 -10.13 -3.18
C TYR A 308 -8.70 -11.54 -3.70
N LEU A 309 -8.46 -12.50 -2.80
CA LEU A 309 -8.18 -13.88 -3.18
C LEU A 309 -9.39 -14.53 -3.86
N ALA A 310 -10.61 -14.29 -3.36
CA ALA A 310 -11.84 -14.80 -3.95
C ALA A 310 -12.07 -14.22 -5.36
N GLU A 311 -11.83 -12.92 -5.56
CA GLU A 311 -11.92 -12.30 -6.88
C GLU A 311 -10.90 -12.88 -7.88
N VAL A 312 -9.65 -13.04 -7.46
CA VAL A 312 -8.55 -13.46 -8.35
C VAL A 312 -8.62 -14.95 -8.67
N TYR A 313 -8.81 -15.78 -7.65
CA TYR A 313 -8.71 -17.24 -7.79
C TYR A 313 -10.03 -17.95 -8.05
N LEU A 314 -11.14 -17.38 -7.58
CA LEU A 314 -12.46 -18.00 -7.68
C LEU A 314 -13.41 -17.26 -8.64
N ASN A 315 -13.01 -16.10 -9.17
CA ASN A 315 -13.90 -15.18 -9.89
C ASN A 315 -15.19 -14.91 -9.09
N TYR A 316 -15.04 -14.76 -7.76
CA TYR A 316 -16.14 -14.67 -6.82
C TYR A 316 -16.03 -13.37 -6.01
N GLN A 317 -17.15 -12.69 -5.83
CA GLN A 317 -17.26 -11.51 -4.99
C GLN A 317 -17.95 -11.87 -3.69
N THR A 318 -17.21 -11.80 -2.59
CA THR A 318 -17.72 -12.00 -1.22
C THR A 318 -18.62 -10.86 -0.78
N VAL A 319 -19.45 -11.10 0.22
CA VAL A 319 -20.20 -10.06 0.93
C VAL A 319 -19.21 -9.26 1.79
N HIS A 320 -19.22 -7.93 1.68
CA HIS A 320 -18.36 -7.10 2.53
C HIS A 320 -19.00 -6.87 3.90
N ILE A 321 -18.20 -6.90 4.95
CA ILE A 321 -18.65 -6.67 6.33
C ILE A 321 -19.38 -5.33 6.49
N GLU A 322 -18.98 -4.30 5.75
CA GLU A 322 -19.64 -2.99 5.75
C GLU A 322 -21.09 -3.03 5.23
N GLU A 323 -21.47 -4.05 4.47
CA GLU A 323 -22.85 -4.24 4.03
C GLU A 323 -23.75 -4.69 5.20
N LEU A 324 -23.17 -5.37 6.21
CA LEU A 324 -23.89 -5.84 7.39
C LEU A 324 -23.88 -4.79 8.51
N ILE A 325 -22.69 -4.30 8.89
CA ILE A 325 -22.54 -3.44 10.07
C ILE A 325 -22.46 -1.95 9.76
N GLY A 326 -22.46 -1.60 8.47
CA GLY A 326 -22.34 -0.23 7.99
C GLY A 326 -20.89 0.25 7.85
N PRO A 327 -20.69 1.42 7.23
CA PRO A 327 -19.37 1.96 6.94
C PRO A 327 -18.59 2.31 8.20
N LYS A 328 -17.26 2.24 8.13
CA LYS A 328 -16.36 2.58 9.22
C LYS A 328 -16.63 3.98 9.78
N GLY A 329 -16.82 4.07 11.08
CA GLY A 329 -17.08 5.34 11.76
C GLY A 329 -17.82 5.16 13.10
N LYS A 330 -18.21 6.29 13.71
CA LYS A 330 -18.87 6.30 15.02
C LYS A 330 -20.24 5.58 15.07
N ASN A 331 -20.87 5.38 13.91
CA ASN A 331 -22.18 4.76 13.79
C ASN A 331 -22.10 3.32 13.27
N GLN A 332 -20.90 2.74 13.12
CA GLN A 332 -20.73 1.34 12.74
C GLN A 332 -21.27 0.44 13.86
N LYS A 333 -22.11 -0.51 13.49
CA LYS A 333 -22.65 -1.50 14.44
C LYS A 333 -21.58 -2.54 14.78
N SER A 334 -21.77 -3.26 15.88
CA SER A 334 -21.05 -4.49 16.16
C SER A 334 -21.75 -5.68 15.49
N MET A 335 -21.02 -6.73 15.13
CA MET A 335 -21.60 -8.00 14.69
C MET A 335 -22.57 -8.56 15.75
N ARG A 336 -22.34 -8.26 17.01
CA ARG A 336 -23.22 -8.64 18.14
C ARG A 336 -24.59 -7.96 18.12
N ASP A 337 -24.73 -6.82 17.43
CA ASP A 337 -25.98 -6.06 17.34
C ASP A 337 -26.93 -6.63 16.27
N LEU A 338 -26.46 -7.57 15.46
CA LEU A 338 -27.23 -8.21 14.39
C LEU A 338 -27.86 -9.51 14.87
N ALA A 339 -29.02 -9.83 14.29
CA ALA A 339 -29.63 -11.14 14.53
C ALA A 339 -28.80 -12.26 13.84
N PRO A 340 -28.75 -13.48 14.44
CA PRO A 340 -28.04 -14.60 13.81
C PRO A 340 -28.44 -14.87 12.36
N SER A 341 -29.72 -14.65 12.04
CA SER A 341 -30.26 -14.78 10.67
C SER A 341 -29.75 -13.73 9.68
N GLU A 342 -29.18 -12.62 10.15
CA GLU A 342 -28.56 -11.60 9.30
C GLU A 342 -27.07 -11.86 9.06
N VAL A 343 -26.41 -12.59 9.97
CA VAL A 343 -24.96 -12.84 9.97
C VAL A 343 -24.62 -14.17 9.29
N TYR A 344 -25.48 -15.20 9.41
CA TYR A 344 -25.11 -16.59 9.10
C TYR A 344 -24.67 -16.81 7.65
N GLU A 345 -25.27 -16.12 6.67
CA GLU A 345 -24.88 -16.27 5.27
C GLU A 345 -23.49 -15.70 5.01
N TYR A 346 -23.19 -14.53 5.56
CA TYR A 346 -21.87 -13.89 5.49
C TYR A 346 -20.80 -14.79 6.13
N ALA A 347 -21.01 -15.15 7.38
CA ALA A 347 -20.03 -15.93 8.14
C ALA A 347 -19.82 -17.35 7.58
N ALA A 348 -20.87 -17.98 7.06
CA ALA A 348 -20.76 -19.27 6.39
C ALA A 348 -20.04 -19.17 5.04
N GLU A 349 -20.23 -18.05 4.31
CA GLU A 349 -19.51 -17.74 3.08
C GLU A 349 -18.00 -17.69 3.34
N ASP A 350 -17.55 -17.03 4.43
CA ASP A 350 -16.13 -16.89 4.76
C ASP A 350 -15.46 -18.26 4.97
N ALA A 351 -16.13 -19.18 5.66
CA ALA A 351 -15.63 -20.55 5.85
C ALA A 351 -15.60 -21.36 4.52
N ASP A 352 -16.62 -21.23 3.65
CA ASP A 352 -16.67 -21.88 2.35
C ASP A 352 -15.59 -21.35 1.40
N ILE A 353 -15.47 -20.03 1.28
CA ILE A 353 -14.47 -19.38 0.42
C ILE A 353 -13.06 -19.76 0.88
N THR A 354 -12.80 -19.80 2.17
CA THR A 354 -11.53 -20.22 2.74
C THR A 354 -11.18 -21.66 2.34
N LEU A 355 -12.15 -22.59 2.38
CA LEU A 355 -11.94 -23.96 1.93
C LEU A 355 -11.63 -24.05 0.44
N ARG A 356 -12.37 -23.30 -0.39
CA ARG A 356 -12.17 -23.25 -1.85
C ARG A 356 -10.81 -22.66 -2.20
N LEU A 357 -10.37 -21.60 -1.50
CA LEU A 357 -9.04 -21.00 -1.66
C LEU A 357 -7.94 -22.00 -1.30
N LYS A 358 -8.08 -22.74 -0.19
CA LYS A 358 -7.11 -23.81 0.18
C LYS A 358 -6.96 -24.82 -0.94
N ASN A 359 -8.05 -25.27 -1.56
CA ASN A 359 -8.03 -26.28 -2.64
C ASN A 359 -7.27 -25.79 -3.89
N ILE A 360 -7.19 -24.47 -4.11
CA ILE A 360 -6.43 -23.86 -5.21
C ILE A 360 -4.99 -23.53 -4.80
N LEU A 361 -4.78 -23.04 -3.60
CA LEU A 361 -3.45 -22.56 -3.17
C LEU A 361 -2.51 -23.71 -2.80
N GLU A 362 -3.02 -24.80 -2.22
CA GLU A 362 -2.18 -25.94 -1.85
C GLU A 362 -1.46 -26.59 -3.05
N PRO A 363 -2.12 -26.87 -4.21
CA PRO A 363 -1.40 -27.32 -5.40
C PRO A 363 -0.36 -26.33 -5.93
N LYS A 364 -0.62 -25.02 -5.79
CA LYS A 364 0.33 -23.97 -6.21
C LYS A 364 1.57 -23.92 -5.34
N LEU A 365 1.44 -24.09 -4.02
CA LEU A 365 2.58 -24.24 -3.12
C LEU A 365 3.47 -25.42 -3.54
N LYS A 366 2.86 -26.52 -3.96
CA LYS A 366 3.58 -27.70 -4.44
C LYS A 366 4.27 -27.44 -5.77
N GLU A 367 3.58 -26.82 -6.73
CA GLU A 367 4.14 -26.46 -8.04
C GLU A 367 5.37 -25.54 -7.92
N LEU A 368 5.35 -24.63 -6.96
CA LEU A 368 6.42 -23.65 -6.69
C LEU A 368 7.48 -24.17 -5.71
N GLU A 369 7.40 -25.45 -5.27
CA GLU A 369 8.33 -26.07 -4.31
C GLU A 369 8.39 -25.33 -2.95
N LEU A 370 7.27 -24.72 -2.52
CA LEU A 370 7.17 -23.95 -1.27
C LEU A 370 6.58 -24.77 -0.10
N GLU A 371 6.21 -26.04 -0.31
CA GLU A 371 5.58 -26.90 0.72
C GLU A 371 6.44 -27.05 1.97
N ASP A 372 7.74 -27.23 1.83
CA ASP A 372 8.64 -27.39 2.97
C ASP A 372 8.70 -26.12 3.82
N LEU A 373 8.78 -24.95 3.21
CA LEU A 373 8.74 -23.67 3.90
C LEU A 373 7.39 -23.49 4.61
N PHE A 374 6.30 -23.73 3.91
CA PHE A 374 4.95 -23.59 4.45
C PHE A 374 4.70 -24.51 5.66
N TRP A 375 4.94 -25.82 5.49
CA TRP A 375 4.58 -26.80 6.51
C TRP A 375 5.58 -26.91 7.67
N ASN A 376 6.86 -26.63 7.44
CA ASN A 376 7.92 -26.85 8.43
C ASN A 376 8.39 -25.53 9.10
N VAL A 377 8.04 -24.37 8.54
CA VAL A 377 8.43 -23.06 9.11
C VAL A 377 7.20 -22.21 9.42
N GLU A 378 6.41 -21.87 8.41
CA GLU A 378 5.35 -20.87 8.56
C GLU A 378 4.19 -21.37 9.43
N MET A 379 3.67 -22.56 9.15
CA MET A 379 2.55 -23.09 9.95
C MET A 379 2.92 -23.37 11.41
N PRO A 380 4.09 -23.97 11.74
CA PRO A 380 4.52 -24.09 13.13
C PRO A 380 4.77 -22.78 13.85
N LEU A 381 5.05 -21.70 13.13
CA LEU A 381 5.26 -20.38 13.71
C LEU A 381 3.95 -19.75 14.21
N VAL A 382 2.82 -20.07 13.60
CA VAL A 382 1.49 -19.52 13.99
C VAL A 382 1.19 -19.66 15.48
N PRO A 383 1.20 -20.86 16.08
CA PRO A 383 0.93 -21.01 17.52
C PRO A 383 2.01 -20.38 18.42
N VAL A 384 3.25 -20.24 17.93
CA VAL A 384 4.32 -19.56 18.66
C VAL A 384 4.02 -18.06 18.74
N LEU A 385 3.67 -17.45 17.63
CA LEU A 385 3.29 -16.02 17.58
C LEU A 385 2.03 -15.76 18.41
N ALA A 386 1.01 -16.60 18.28
CA ALA A 386 -0.20 -16.50 19.10
C ALA A 386 0.13 -16.54 20.60
N SER A 387 1.00 -17.48 21.03
CA SER A 387 1.45 -17.56 22.42
C SER A 387 2.20 -16.29 22.87
N MET A 388 3.06 -15.74 22.02
CA MET A 388 3.78 -14.50 22.32
C MET A 388 2.83 -13.30 22.46
N GLU A 389 1.86 -13.17 21.55
CA GLU A 389 0.88 -12.08 21.56
C GLU A 389 -0.05 -12.18 22.78
N MET A 390 -0.50 -13.37 23.12
CA MET A 390 -1.33 -13.60 24.30
C MET A 390 -0.60 -13.37 25.62
N ASN A 391 0.71 -13.66 25.69
CA ASN A 391 1.52 -13.34 26.88
C ASN A 391 1.85 -11.84 26.98
N GLY A 392 1.91 -11.14 25.83
CA GLY A 392 2.24 -9.74 25.77
C GLY A 392 3.69 -9.41 26.14
N VAL A 393 3.98 -8.12 26.28
CA VAL A 393 5.30 -7.59 26.63
C VAL A 393 5.20 -6.73 27.89
N CYS A 394 6.07 -7.00 28.85
CA CYS A 394 6.19 -6.17 30.05
C CYS A 394 6.99 -4.89 29.73
N ILE A 395 6.37 -3.73 29.93
CA ILE A 395 6.98 -2.43 29.69
C ILE A 395 7.42 -1.82 31.04
N ASP A 396 8.69 -1.39 31.13
CA ASP A 396 9.17 -0.59 32.27
C ASP A 396 8.65 0.86 32.14
N THR A 397 7.52 1.10 32.77
CA THR A 397 6.86 2.41 32.74
C THR A 397 7.67 3.50 33.47
N ASN A 398 8.56 3.13 34.41
CA ASN A 398 9.37 4.11 35.15
C ASN A 398 10.50 4.64 34.25
N THR A 399 11.23 3.76 33.60
CA THR A 399 12.24 4.13 32.58
C THR A 399 11.64 4.97 31.45
N LEU A 400 10.43 4.62 30.99
CA LEU A 400 9.75 5.43 29.96
C LEU A 400 9.38 6.84 30.49
N LYS A 401 8.89 6.95 31.70
CA LYS A 401 8.57 8.26 32.35
C LYS A 401 9.80 9.12 32.52
N GLU A 402 10.89 8.54 33.01
CA GLU A 402 12.18 9.25 33.17
C GLU A 402 12.70 9.72 31.80
N THR A 403 12.70 8.85 30.79
CA THR A 403 13.12 9.20 29.43
C THR A 403 12.25 10.30 28.86
N SER A 404 10.93 10.20 29.00
CA SER A 404 9.97 11.23 28.55
C SER A 404 10.23 12.58 29.23
N SER A 405 10.46 12.59 30.56
CA SER A 405 10.78 13.81 31.29
C SER A 405 12.09 14.45 30.85
N ASN A 406 13.14 13.62 30.69
CA ASN A 406 14.44 14.09 30.20
C ASN A 406 14.38 14.67 28.78
N LEU A 407 13.64 14.00 27.88
CA LEU A 407 13.43 14.48 26.54
C LEU A 407 12.62 15.78 26.48
N SER A 408 11.58 15.90 27.32
CA SER A 408 10.75 17.11 27.41
C SER A 408 11.56 18.30 27.90
N ASN A 409 12.41 18.12 28.93
CA ASN A 409 13.28 19.16 29.44
C ASN A 409 14.28 19.63 28.37
N ARG A 410 14.92 18.66 27.68
CA ARG A 410 15.88 18.96 26.61
C ARG A 410 15.22 19.65 25.41
N LEU A 411 13.98 19.25 25.06
CA LEU A 411 13.19 19.92 24.03
C LEU A 411 12.95 21.39 24.40
N ALA A 412 12.50 21.65 25.63
CA ALA A 412 12.25 23.02 26.11
C ALA A 412 13.53 23.89 26.09
N GLU A 413 14.67 23.33 26.47
CA GLU A 413 15.96 24.03 26.39
C GLU A 413 16.34 24.37 24.93
N ILE A 414 16.16 23.42 24.00
CA ILE A 414 16.45 23.62 22.58
C ILE A 414 15.47 24.64 21.96
N GLU A 415 14.18 24.55 22.26
CA GLU A 415 13.18 25.53 21.83
C GLU A 415 13.54 26.95 22.30
N HIS A 416 13.87 27.08 23.58
CA HIS A 416 14.27 28.36 24.14
C HIS A 416 15.49 28.94 23.40
N HIS A 417 16.50 28.11 23.19
CA HIS A 417 17.71 28.53 22.47
C HIS A 417 17.44 28.90 21.00
N ILE A 418 16.53 28.21 20.33
CA ILE A 418 16.09 28.57 18.97
C ILE A 418 15.41 29.94 18.96
N TYR A 419 14.53 30.22 19.91
CA TYR A 419 13.86 31.52 20.02
C TYR A 419 14.83 32.66 20.38
N GLU A 420 15.83 32.40 21.22
CA GLU A 420 16.88 33.36 21.50
C GLU A 420 17.70 33.71 20.24
N LEU A 421 18.07 32.70 19.45
CA LEU A 421 18.81 32.90 18.20
C LEU A 421 17.99 33.58 17.11
N ALA A 422 16.68 33.27 17.05
CA ALA A 422 15.76 33.88 16.09
C ALA A 422 15.36 35.31 16.46
N GLY A 423 15.41 35.67 17.74
CA GLY A 423 14.94 36.95 18.27
C GLY A 423 13.42 37.08 18.36
N GLU A 424 12.66 36.06 18.02
CA GLU A 424 11.19 36.01 18.07
C GLU A 424 10.66 34.60 18.30
N SER A 425 9.42 34.50 18.76
CA SER A 425 8.70 33.21 18.90
C SER A 425 7.95 32.88 17.65
N PHE A 426 8.03 31.65 17.21
CA PHE A 426 7.30 31.11 16.06
C PHE A 426 7.00 29.63 16.28
N ASN A 427 6.13 29.06 15.45
CA ASN A 427 5.84 27.62 15.54
C ASN A 427 6.94 26.82 14.82
N ILE A 428 7.86 26.25 15.60
CA ILE A 428 9.00 25.44 15.12
C ILE A 428 8.54 24.25 14.26
N ALA A 429 7.35 23.68 14.54
CA ALA A 429 6.78 22.57 13.78
C ALA A 429 6.14 23.00 12.46
N SER A 430 6.07 24.31 12.18
CA SER A 430 5.48 24.83 10.92
C SER A 430 6.52 24.99 9.83
N PRO A 431 6.47 24.26 8.72
CA PRO A 431 7.36 24.48 7.57
C PRO A 431 7.22 25.85 6.91
N ARG A 432 6.19 26.63 7.28
CA ARG A 432 5.89 27.96 6.71
C ARG A 432 6.38 29.11 7.58
N GLN A 433 6.63 28.86 8.83
CA GLN A 433 7.21 29.81 9.79
C GLN A 433 8.67 29.46 10.06
#